data_483e6ea7396e6eb58ae7f38424dc153d
#
_entry.id   483e6ea7396e6eb58ae7f38424dc153d
#
_cell.length_a   1.000
_cell.length_b   1.000
_cell.length_c   1.000
_cell.angle_alpha   90.00
_cell.angle_beta   90.00
_cell.angle_gamma   90.00
#
_symmetry.space_group_name_H-M   'P 1'
#
loop_
_entity.id
_entity.type
_entity.pdbx_description
1 polymer ?
#
loop_
_entity_poly.entity_id
_entity_poly.type
_entity_poly.pdbx_seq_one_letter_code
_entity_poly.pdbx_strand_id
1 'polypeptide(L)'
;MGAQWKHAVRQASANAKGKVFTKLAKDIIIAAKAGADPAMNARLRAAMEAARKQSMPRDSIERAVKKGAGLLDETVHYEHVTYEGFGPHRVPVIVECLTDNKNRTATSIRQLFRKGQLGNSGSVSWDFQHVGMVDGTPPEAGGDAEDAAIEAGAQDFEADGEGGFHFYTEPTDLDAVSKALSGQGWTVASIKIGWRAKNPVKLEEAAHTEVVQFLAEIDADDDVQHIYVALQG
;
A
#
# COMPACT_ATOMS: atom_id res chain seq x y z
N MET A 1 5.23 11.49 2.08
CA MET A 1 5.29 11.33 3.56
C MET A 1 4.34 10.28 4.17
N GLY A 2 3.50 9.64 3.39
CA GLY A 2 2.50 8.70 3.90
C GLY A 2 2.98 7.35 4.46
N ALA A 3 4.27 7.00 4.40
CA ALA A 3 4.74 5.67 4.79
C ALA A 3 5.83 5.65 5.88
N GLN A 4 6.32 6.79 6.34
CA GLN A 4 7.41 6.85 7.34
C GLN A 4 7.03 6.21 8.68
N TRP A 5 5.75 6.26 9.09
CA TRP A 5 5.27 5.57 10.28
C TRP A 5 5.45 4.05 10.24
N LYS A 6 5.48 3.44 9.03
CA LYS A 6 5.70 2.00 8.86
C LYS A 6 7.09 1.54 9.32
N HIS A 7 8.08 2.44 9.36
CA HIS A 7 9.42 2.10 9.86
C HIS A 7 9.44 1.83 11.35
N ALA A 8 8.75 2.67 12.14
CA ALA A 8 8.65 2.48 13.58
C ALA A 8 7.96 1.15 13.94
N VAL A 9 7.01 0.71 13.11
CA VAL A 9 6.25 -0.54 13.30
C VAL A 9 7.04 -1.79 12.91
N ARG A 10 7.88 -1.74 11.88
CA ARG A 10 8.69 -2.88 11.41
C ARG A 10 9.65 -3.44 12.46
N GLN A 11 10.12 -2.60 13.39
CA GLN A 11 11.03 -3.03 14.44
C GLN A 11 10.35 -3.82 15.57
N ALA A 12 9.03 -3.83 15.67
CA ALA A 12 8.30 -4.31 16.83
C ALA A 12 7.80 -5.76 16.78
N SER A 13 7.93 -6.53 15.68
CA SER A 13 7.33 -7.87 15.69
C SER A 13 8.02 -8.97 14.87
N ALA A 14 8.48 -10.02 15.57
CA ALA A 14 8.88 -11.30 14.98
C ALA A 14 7.71 -12.06 14.31
N ASN A 15 6.45 -11.73 14.63
CA ASN A 15 5.23 -12.25 14.01
C ASN A 15 4.88 -11.57 12.67
N ALA A 16 5.65 -10.56 12.27
CA ALA A 16 5.36 -9.74 11.08
C ALA A 16 5.48 -10.51 9.76
N LYS A 17 6.39 -11.48 9.64
CA LYS A 17 6.61 -12.18 8.36
C LYS A 17 5.38 -12.93 7.87
N GLY A 18 4.64 -13.62 8.76
CA GLY A 18 3.43 -14.35 8.38
C GLY A 18 2.35 -13.42 7.83
N LYS A 19 2.13 -12.27 8.48
CA LYS A 19 1.16 -11.25 8.07
C LYS A 19 1.56 -10.60 6.75
N VAL A 20 2.84 -10.25 6.59
CA VAL A 20 3.37 -9.72 5.32
C VAL A 20 3.12 -10.70 4.19
N PHE A 21 3.37 -12.00 4.39
CA PHE A 21 3.12 -13.01 3.38
C PHE A 21 1.63 -13.17 3.05
N THR A 22 0.74 -13.04 4.04
CA THR A 22 -0.72 -13.07 3.81
C THR A 22 -1.16 -11.90 2.93
N LYS A 23 -0.70 -10.68 3.21
CA LYS A 23 -0.98 -9.48 2.40
C LYS A 23 -0.46 -9.63 0.97
N LEU A 24 0.81 -10.02 0.82
CA LEU A 24 1.43 -10.24 -0.49
C LEU A 24 0.73 -11.35 -1.29
N ALA A 25 0.29 -12.44 -0.63
CA ALA A 25 -0.48 -13.48 -1.28
C ALA A 25 -1.83 -12.96 -1.81
N LYS A 26 -2.52 -12.12 -1.04
CA LYS A 26 -3.77 -11.48 -1.47
C LYS A 26 -3.55 -10.57 -2.68
N ASP A 27 -2.47 -9.76 -2.69
CA ASP A 27 -2.12 -8.90 -3.82
C ASP A 27 -1.85 -9.72 -5.10
N ILE A 28 -1.10 -10.82 -4.98
CA ILE A 28 -0.85 -11.75 -6.10
C ILE A 28 -2.15 -12.35 -6.61
N ILE A 29 -3.03 -12.83 -5.71
CA ILE A 29 -4.32 -13.43 -6.06
C ILE A 29 -5.18 -12.44 -6.86
N ILE A 30 -5.27 -11.19 -6.41
CA ILE A 30 -6.04 -10.15 -7.09
C ILE A 30 -5.43 -9.82 -8.45
N ALA A 31 -4.11 -9.66 -8.53
CA ALA A 31 -3.43 -9.36 -9.78
C ALA A 31 -3.58 -10.49 -10.81
N ALA A 32 -3.51 -11.74 -10.35
CA ALA A 32 -3.64 -12.93 -11.21
C ALA A 32 -5.05 -13.13 -11.80
N LYS A 33 -6.10 -12.48 -11.24
CA LYS A 33 -7.46 -12.50 -11.83
C LYS A 33 -7.50 -11.91 -13.24
N ALA A 34 -6.64 -10.93 -13.53
CA ALA A 34 -6.54 -10.30 -14.85
C ALA A 34 -5.68 -11.10 -15.85
N GLY A 35 -5.01 -12.15 -15.38
CA GLY A 35 -4.17 -13.03 -16.19
C GLY A 35 -3.01 -13.60 -15.38
N ALA A 36 -2.72 -14.89 -15.57
CA ALA A 36 -1.71 -15.63 -14.80
C ALA A 36 -0.28 -15.45 -15.33
N ASP A 37 -0.12 -14.87 -16.52
CA ASP A 37 1.20 -14.65 -17.12
C ASP A 37 1.79 -13.31 -16.69
N PRO A 38 2.88 -13.29 -15.89
CA PRO A 38 3.50 -12.04 -15.45
C PRO A 38 4.18 -11.27 -16.60
N ALA A 39 4.45 -11.89 -17.74
CA ALA A 39 4.98 -11.17 -18.91
C ALA A 39 3.92 -10.24 -19.52
N MET A 40 2.65 -10.65 -19.47
CA MET A 40 1.50 -9.92 -19.99
C MET A 40 0.74 -9.12 -18.93
N ASN A 41 1.07 -9.30 -17.63
CA ASN A 41 0.39 -8.69 -16.50
C ASN A 41 1.41 -7.97 -15.60
N ALA A 42 1.60 -6.66 -15.86
CA ALA A 42 2.56 -5.84 -15.13
C ALA A 42 2.27 -5.79 -13.63
N ARG A 43 0.98 -5.73 -13.24
CA ARG A 43 0.57 -5.75 -11.84
C ARG A 43 0.94 -7.06 -11.14
N LEU A 44 0.74 -8.19 -11.80
CA LEU A 44 1.13 -9.50 -11.28
C LEU A 44 2.65 -9.60 -11.13
N ARG A 45 3.39 -9.13 -12.14
CA ARG A 45 4.86 -9.10 -12.09
C ARG A 45 5.36 -8.30 -10.90
N ALA A 46 4.85 -7.08 -10.70
CA ALA A 46 5.23 -6.24 -9.57
C ALA A 46 4.89 -6.89 -8.21
N ALA A 47 3.69 -7.48 -8.06
CA ALA A 47 3.29 -8.19 -6.84
C ALA A 47 4.18 -9.40 -6.55
N MET A 48 4.56 -10.17 -7.57
CA MET A 48 5.48 -11.32 -7.42
C MET A 48 6.89 -10.86 -7.04
N GLU A 49 7.37 -9.76 -7.60
CA GLU A 49 8.68 -9.18 -7.24
C GLU A 49 8.70 -8.67 -5.80
N ALA A 50 7.64 -7.97 -5.37
CA ALA A 50 7.48 -7.54 -3.98
C ALA A 50 7.51 -8.73 -3.01
N ALA A 51 6.83 -9.84 -3.35
CA ALA A 51 6.85 -11.06 -2.56
C ALA A 51 8.24 -11.71 -2.50
N ARG A 52 8.98 -11.73 -3.62
CA ARG A 52 10.36 -12.23 -3.66
C ARG A 52 11.31 -11.38 -2.83
N LYS A 53 11.21 -10.05 -2.88
CA LYS A 53 11.99 -9.13 -2.04
C LYS A 53 11.78 -9.39 -0.54
N GLN A 54 10.58 -9.78 -0.14
CA GLN A 54 10.26 -10.17 1.24
C GLN A 54 10.61 -11.63 1.56
N SER A 55 11.30 -12.33 0.65
CA SER A 55 11.69 -13.75 0.82
C SER A 55 10.50 -14.70 1.00
N MET A 56 9.38 -14.41 0.36
CA MET A 56 8.24 -15.33 0.31
C MET A 56 8.61 -16.59 -0.47
N PRO A 57 8.30 -17.79 0.05
CA PRO A 57 8.62 -19.04 -0.65
C PRO A 57 8.00 -19.10 -2.05
N ARG A 58 8.77 -19.61 -3.01
CA ARG A 58 8.35 -19.72 -4.41
C ARG A 58 7.03 -20.48 -4.56
N ASP A 59 6.87 -21.59 -3.87
CA ASP A 59 5.65 -22.42 -3.91
C ASP A 59 4.42 -21.64 -3.43
N SER A 60 4.58 -20.75 -2.43
CA SER A 60 3.51 -19.89 -1.94
C SER A 60 3.11 -18.84 -2.97
N ILE A 61 4.09 -18.25 -3.68
CA ILE A 61 3.84 -17.31 -4.78
C ILE A 61 3.09 -18.02 -5.93
N GLU A 62 3.57 -19.20 -6.38
CA GLU A 62 2.94 -19.98 -7.44
C GLU A 62 1.51 -20.42 -7.06
N ARG A 63 1.30 -20.83 -5.80
CA ARG A 63 -0.03 -21.19 -5.30
C ARG A 63 -0.98 -19.98 -5.32
N ALA A 64 -0.49 -18.79 -4.93
CA ALA A 64 -1.28 -17.57 -4.98
C ALA A 64 -1.67 -17.19 -6.41
N VAL A 65 -0.74 -17.32 -7.38
CA VAL A 65 -1.03 -17.10 -8.81
C VAL A 65 -2.10 -18.08 -9.31
N LYS A 66 -1.94 -19.38 -9.04
CA LYS A 66 -2.92 -20.41 -9.43
C LYS A 66 -4.30 -20.15 -8.84
N LYS A 67 -4.34 -19.76 -7.55
CA LYS A 67 -5.59 -19.42 -6.86
C LYS A 67 -6.28 -18.22 -7.49
N GLY A 68 -5.52 -17.16 -7.80
CA GLY A 68 -6.06 -15.96 -8.46
C GLY A 68 -6.55 -16.21 -9.89
N ALA A 69 -5.88 -17.08 -10.62
CA ALA A 69 -6.24 -17.49 -11.97
C ALA A 69 -7.41 -18.50 -12.03
N GLY A 70 -7.95 -18.94 -10.88
CA GLY A 70 -9.03 -19.92 -10.83
C GLY A 70 -8.61 -21.34 -11.23
N LEU A 71 -7.31 -21.66 -11.10
CA LEU A 71 -6.74 -22.98 -11.44
C LEU A 71 -6.74 -23.96 -10.25
N LEU A 72 -7.28 -23.56 -9.11
CA LEU A 72 -7.47 -24.38 -7.92
C LEU A 72 -8.96 -24.49 -7.62
N ASP A 73 -9.39 -25.62 -7.07
CA ASP A 73 -10.81 -25.88 -6.69
C ASP A 73 -11.30 -24.92 -5.58
N GLU A 74 -10.39 -24.25 -4.88
CA GLU A 74 -10.70 -23.26 -3.84
C GLU A 74 -10.87 -21.86 -4.46
N THR A 75 -12.07 -21.49 -4.85
CA THR A 75 -12.38 -20.11 -5.25
C THR A 75 -12.64 -19.25 -4.00
N VAL A 76 -11.73 -18.32 -3.73
CA VAL A 76 -11.96 -17.29 -2.70
C VAL A 76 -12.33 -15.97 -3.39
N HIS A 77 -13.49 -15.46 -3.06
CA HIS A 77 -13.93 -14.15 -3.53
C HIS A 77 -13.49 -13.08 -2.54
N TYR A 78 -12.41 -12.40 -2.85
CA TYR A 78 -12.02 -11.21 -2.10
C TYR A 78 -12.76 -9.98 -2.63
N GLU A 79 -13.23 -9.17 -1.68
CA GLU A 79 -13.87 -7.89 -1.94
C GLU A 79 -13.04 -6.77 -1.30
N HIS A 80 -12.91 -5.66 -2.03
CA HIS A 80 -12.31 -4.44 -1.49
C HIS A 80 -13.34 -3.69 -0.67
N VAL A 81 -12.96 -3.30 0.55
CA VAL A 81 -13.77 -2.47 1.43
C VAL A 81 -12.90 -1.36 1.99
N THR A 82 -13.35 -0.12 1.84
CA THR A 82 -12.66 1.04 2.38
C THR A 82 -13.38 1.54 3.63
N TYR A 83 -12.63 1.76 4.69
CA TYR A 83 -13.10 2.37 5.92
C TYR A 83 -12.44 3.72 6.10
N GLU A 84 -13.22 4.68 6.54
CA GLU A 84 -12.79 6.05 6.78
C GLU A 84 -13.02 6.44 8.23
N GLY A 85 -12.13 7.24 8.79
CA GLY A 85 -12.29 7.70 10.16
C GLY A 85 -11.12 8.56 10.64
N PHE A 86 -11.14 8.83 11.92
CA PHE A 86 -10.10 9.59 12.59
C PHE A 86 -9.39 8.69 13.61
N GLY A 87 -8.08 8.69 13.58
CA GLY A 87 -7.24 8.16 14.64
C GLY A 87 -7.23 9.08 15.88
N PRO A 88 -6.42 8.74 16.89
CA PRO A 88 -6.15 9.65 18.00
C PRO A 88 -5.77 11.03 17.49
N HIS A 89 -6.03 12.07 18.29
CA HIS A 89 -5.77 13.47 17.92
C HIS A 89 -6.44 13.96 16.64
N ARG A 90 -7.54 13.26 16.23
CA ARG A 90 -8.36 13.58 15.04
C ARG A 90 -7.56 13.52 13.72
N VAL A 91 -6.54 12.70 13.64
CA VAL A 91 -5.78 12.48 12.41
C VAL A 91 -6.63 11.68 11.41
N PRO A 92 -6.90 12.20 10.20
CA PRO A 92 -7.66 11.49 9.19
C PRO A 92 -6.95 10.22 8.74
N VAL A 93 -7.71 9.11 8.63
CA VAL A 93 -7.21 7.79 8.23
C VAL A 93 -8.16 7.12 7.25
N ILE A 94 -7.63 6.60 6.16
CA ILE A 94 -8.31 5.69 5.23
C ILE A 94 -7.68 4.32 5.37
N VAL A 95 -8.51 3.28 5.54
CA VAL A 95 -8.08 1.88 5.67
C VAL A 95 -8.71 1.09 4.53
N GLU A 96 -7.88 0.56 3.64
CA GLU A 96 -8.30 -0.35 2.58
C GLU A 96 -8.12 -1.79 3.03
N CYS A 97 -9.21 -2.53 3.02
CA CYS A 97 -9.27 -3.93 3.38
C CYS A 97 -9.56 -4.79 2.16
N LEU A 98 -8.96 -5.97 2.15
CA LEU A 98 -9.24 -7.02 1.20
C LEU A 98 -9.71 -8.26 1.96
N THR A 99 -11.01 -8.55 1.89
CA THR A 99 -11.64 -9.56 2.72
C THR A 99 -12.53 -10.51 1.94
N ASP A 100 -12.63 -11.73 2.43
CA ASP A 100 -13.61 -12.73 2.03
C ASP A 100 -14.88 -12.69 2.92
N ASN A 101 -14.86 -11.87 4.00
CA ASN A 101 -16.00 -11.74 4.93
C ASN A 101 -16.12 -10.30 5.48
N LYS A 102 -16.94 -9.49 4.80
CA LYS A 102 -17.18 -8.07 5.18
C LYS A 102 -17.65 -7.88 6.62
N ASN A 103 -18.48 -8.80 7.14
CA ASN A 103 -19.05 -8.66 8.49
C ASN A 103 -17.96 -8.87 9.57
N ARG A 104 -17.09 -9.86 9.36
CA ARG A 104 -15.93 -10.08 10.24
C ARG A 104 -15.04 -8.84 10.24
N THR A 105 -14.66 -8.36 9.06
CA THR A 105 -13.78 -7.20 8.90
C THR A 105 -14.38 -5.94 9.49
N ALA A 106 -15.67 -5.67 9.23
CA ALA A 106 -16.35 -4.51 9.81
C ALA A 106 -16.36 -4.53 11.34
N THR A 107 -16.51 -5.71 11.95
CA THR A 107 -16.46 -5.88 13.40
C THR A 107 -15.06 -5.62 13.94
N SER A 108 -14.03 -6.17 13.29
CA SER A 108 -12.62 -5.95 13.64
C SER A 108 -12.25 -4.48 13.55
N ILE A 109 -12.54 -3.83 12.42
CA ILE A 109 -12.24 -2.41 12.21
C ILE A 109 -12.94 -1.51 13.23
N ARG A 110 -14.22 -1.75 13.55
CA ARG A 110 -14.92 -1.00 14.62
C ARG A 110 -14.22 -1.14 15.97
N GLN A 111 -13.68 -2.32 16.26
CA GLN A 111 -12.98 -2.57 17.51
C GLN A 111 -11.64 -1.83 17.54
N LEU A 112 -10.88 -1.84 16.43
CA LEU A 112 -9.61 -1.14 16.29
C LEU A 112 -9.80 0.37 16.40
N PHE A 113 -10.87 0.93 15.81
CA PHE A 113 -11.18 2.35 15.89
C PHE A 113 -11.75 2.83 17.24
N ARG A 114 -11.77 2.01 18.29
CA ARG A 114 -12.19 2.44 19.64
C ARG A 114 -11.30 3.53 20.24
N LYS A 115 -10.03 3.59 19.85
CA LYS A 115 -9.07 4.65 20.26
C LYS A 115 -9.18 5.92 19.42
N GLY A 116 -10.00 5.89 18.39
CA GLY A 116 -10.30 6.97 17.47
C GLY A 116 -11.80 7.05 17.23
N GLN A 117 -12.18 7.39 16.01
CA GLN A 117 -13.57 7.49 15.61
C GLN A 117 -13.75 6.92 14.19
N LEU A 118 -14.44 5.79 14.06
CA LEU A 118 -14.84 5.29 12.74
C LEU A 118 -15.94 6.20 12.19
N GLY A 119 -15.75 6.69 10.97
CA GLY A 119 -16.70 7.52 10.24
C GLY A 119 -17.51 6.74 9.23
N ASN A 120 -18.37 7.45 8.52
CA ASN A 120 -19.05 6.94 7.33
C ASN A 120 -18.16 7.16 6.09
N SER A 121 -18.49 6.52 4.98
CA SER A 121 -17.87 6.79 3.69
C SER A 121 -17.99 8.28 3.34
N GLY A 122 -16.90 8.91 2.91
CA GLY A 122 -16.81 10.34 2.64
C GLY A 122 -16.45 11.21 3.85
N SER A 123 -16.23 10.62 5.04
CA SER A 123 -15.95 11.40 6.26
C SER A 123 -14.57 12.06 6.26
N VAL A 124 -13.59 11.47 5.60
CA VAL A 124 -12.22 12.00 5.51
C VAL A 124 -11.63 12.00 4.10
N SER A 125 -12.23 11.32 3.14
CA SER A 125 -11.69 11.20 1.77
C SER A 125 -11.55 12.54 1.04
N TRP A 126 -12.30 13.58 1.44
CA TRP A 126 -12.15 14.94 0.93
C TRP A 126 -10.76 15.57 1.26
N ASP A 127 -10.11 15.13 2.34
CA ASP A 127 -8.77 15.56 2.75
C ASP A 127 -7.65 14.75 2.08
N PHE A 128 -8.01 13.83 1.21
CA PHE A 128 -7.08 13.05 0.41
C PHE A 128 -7.30 13.28 -1.08
N GLN A 129 -6.28 13.00 -1.86
CA GLN A 129 -6.31 12.94 -3.30
C GLN A 129 -6.12 11.48 -3.72
N HIS A 130 -6.95 11.02 -4.65
CA HIS A 130 -6.81 9.71 -5.26
C HIS A 130 -5.75 9.80 -6.35
N VAL A 131 -4.66 9.07 -6.23
CA VAL A 131 -3.47 9.19 -7.07
C VAL A 131 -2.94 7.83 -7.51
N GLY A 132 -2.25 7.81 -8.65
CA GLY A 132 -1.32 6.75 -8.97
C GLY A 132 -0.02 6.94 -8.18
N MET A 133 0.56 5.86 -7.68
CA MET A 133 1.79 5.85 -6.89
C MET A 133 2.76 4.82 -7.49
N VAL A 134 3.97 5.27 -7.81
CA VAL A 134 5.07 4.42 -8.25
C VAL A 134 6.19 4.54 -7.24
N ASP A 135 6.56 3.43 -6.60
CA ASP A 135 7.69 3.38 -5.69
C ASP A 135 8.93 2.97 -6.50
N GLY A 136 9.94 3.83 -6.56
CA GLY A 136 11.14 3.63 -7.37
C GLY A 136 12.43 3.89 -6.61
N THR A 137 13.46 3.11 -6.92
CA THR A 137 14.82 3.32 -6.43
C THR A 137 15.68 3.82 -7.58
N PRO A 138 16.52 4.85 -7.38
CA PRO A 138 17.36 5.39 -8.44
C PRO A 138 18.37 4.35 -8.96
N PRO A 139 18.86 4.49 -10.20
CA PRO A 139 19.92 3.66 -10.74
C PRO A 139 21.23 3.81 -9.94
N GLU A 140 22.07 2.78 -9.94
CA GLU A 140 23.37 2.79 -9.23
C GLU A 140 24.30 3.95 -9.66
N ALA A 141 24.19 4.42 -10.90
CA ALA A 141 24.93 5.57 -11.42
C ALA A 141 24.48 6.92 -10.82
N GLY A 142 23.45 6.88 -9.97
CA GLY A 142 22.76 8.06 -9.48
C GLY A 142 21.68 8.53 -10.45
N GLY A 143 20.64 9.17 -9.92
CA GLY A 143 19.55 9.74 -10.71
C GLY A 143 18.92 10.88 -9.93
N ASP A 144 18.63 11.99 -10.61
CA ASP A 144 17.87 13.08 -10.04
C ASP A 144 16.38 12.72 -10.09
N ALA A 145 15.72 12.76 -8.94
CA ALA A 145 14.33 12.37 -8.84
C ALA A 145 13.38 13.43 -9.45
N GLU A 146 13.79 14.71 -9.44
CA GLU A 146 13.02 15.79 -10.04
C GLU A 146 13.04 15.67 -11.57
N ASP A 147 14.24 15.49 -12.15
CA ASP A 147 14.39 15.28 -13.58
C ASP A 147 13.61 14.03 -14.03
N ALA A 148 13.76 12.93 -13.29
CA ALA A 148 13.05 11.69 -13.59
C ALA A 148 11.53 11.84 -13.51
N ALA A 149 11.01 12.57 -12.53
CA ALA A 149 9.59 12.85 -12.39
C ALA A 149 9.05 13.66 -13.58
N ILE A 150 9.77 14.72 -13.97
CA ILE A 150 9.40 15.59 -15.10
C ILE A 150 9.37 14.78 -16.40
N GLU A 151 10.44 14.05 -16.69
CA GLU A 151 10.56 13.26 -17.93
C GLU A 151 9.56 12.11 -17.99
N ALA A 152 9.23 11.49 -16.82
CA ALA A 152 8.24 10.43 -16.75
C ALA A 152 6.80 10.95 -16.80
N GLY A 153 6.56 12.26 -16.62
CA GLY A 153 5.24 12.86 -16.54
C GLY A 153 4.55 12.63 -15.18
N ALA A 154 5.33 12.42 -14.11
CA ALA A 154 4.80 12.42 -12.76
C ALA A 154 4.42 13.83 -12.33
N GLN A 155 3.38 13.97 -11.50
CA GLN A 155 2.90 15.26 -11.00
C GLN A 155 3.71 15.77 -9.81
N ASP A 156 4.25 14.83 -9.01
CA ASP A 156 5.02 15.14 -7.81
C ASP A 156 5.85 13.92 -7.39
N PHE A 157 6.81 14.12 -6.51
CA PHE A 157 7.60 13.04 -5.91
C PHE A 157 7.99 13.35 -4.47
N GLU A 158 8.29 12.32 -3.69
CA GLU A 158 8.74 12.44 -2.30
C GLU A 158 9.76 11.35 -2.01
N ALA A 159 10.80 11.65 -1.23
CA ALA A 159 11.74 10.64 -0.73
C ALA A 159 11.03 9.70 0.25
N ASP A 160 11.29 8.40 0.16
CA ASP A 160 10.73 7.38 1.06
C ASP A 160 11.47 7.27 2.41
N GLY A 161 12.64 7.92 2.53
CA GLY A 161 13.52 7.85 3.70
C GLY A 161 14.45 6.63 3.73
N GLU A 162 14.38 5.73 2.74
CA GLU A 162 15.22 4.52 2.61
C GLU A 162 16.14 4.57 1.37
N GLY A 163 16.20 5.73 0.71
CA GLY A 163 16.98 5.94 -0.50
C GLY A 163 16.19 5.70 -1.79
N GLY A 164 14.90 5.48 -1.69
CA GLY A 164 13.94 5.45 -2.79
C GLY A 164 13.01 6.67 -2.79
N PHE A 165 12.09 6.68 -3.75
CA PHE A 165 11.14 7.77 -3.96
C PHE A 165 9.76 7.23 -4.28
N HIS A 166 8.72 7.97 -3.85
CA HIS A 166 7.34 7.83 -4.27
C HIS A 166 7.07 8.85 -5.36
N PHE A 167 6.71 8.41 -6.56
CA PHE A 167 6.27 9.27 -7.65
C PHE A 167 4.73 9.22 -7.70
N TYR A 168 4.11 10.39 -7.77
CA TYR A 168 2.66 10.56 -7.81
C TYR A 168 2.20 10.99 -9.20
N THR A 169 1.07 10.45 -9.66
CA THR A 169 0.50 10.75 -10.95
C THR A 169 -1.03 10.67 -10.92
N GLU A 170 -1.69 11.07 -12.00
CA GLU A 170 -3.10 10.72 -12.18
C GLU A 170 -3.23 9.18 -12.25
N PRO A 171 -4.31 8.59 -11.71
CA PRO A 171 -4.53 7.15 -11.78
C PRO A 171 -4.50 6.58 -13.20
N THR A 172 -4.92 7.37 -14.20
CA THR A 172 -4.93 7.01 -15.62
C THR A 172 -3.54 6.89 -16.23
N ASP A 173 -2.58 7.65 -15.71
CA ASP A 173 -1.23 7.77 -16.27
C ASP A 173 -0.21 6.85 -15.57
N LEU A 174 -0.66 6.13 -14.55
CA LEU A 174 0.16 5.27 -13.69
C LEU A 174 1.04 4.28 -14.48
N ASP A 175 0.48 3.62 -15.48
CA ASP A 175 1.22 2.63 -16.30
C ASP A 175 2.26 3.31 -17.20
N ALA A 176 1.94 4.48 -17.76
CA ALA A 176 2.85 5.25 -18.59
C ALA A 176 4.05 5.76 -17.78
N VAL A 177 3.79 6.38 -16.62
CA VAL A 177 4.82 6.89 -15.71
C VAL A 177 5.73 5.76 -15.20
N SER A 178 5.14 4.63 -14.80
CA SER A 178 5.92 3.46 -14.35
C SER A 178 6.86 2.93 -15.43
N LYS A 179 6.41 2.86 -16.68
CA LYS A 179 7.24 2.43 -17.82
C LYS A 179 8.34 3.44 -18.14
N ALA A 180 8.03 4.73 -18.09
CA ALA A 180 8.99 5.79 -18.34
C ALA A 180 10.12 5.77 -17.30
N LEU A 181 9.79 5.68 -15.99
CA LEU A 181 10.77 5.53 -14.91
C LEU A 181 11.64 4.29 -15.10
N SER A 182 11.04 3.15 -15.46
CA SER A 182 11.81 1.93 -15.77
C SER A 182 12.73 2.12 -16.96
N GLY A 183 12.31 2.85 -18.00
CA GLY A 183 13.11 3.19 -19.18
C GLY A 183 14.30 4.10 -18.86
N GLN A 184 14.21 4.93 -17.83
CA GLN A 184 15.29 5.78 -17.30
C GLN A 184 16.23 5.02 -16.36
N GLY A 185 16.04 3.70 -16.16
CA GLY A 185 16.88 2.88 -15.30
C GLY A 185 16.47 2.83 -13.84
N TRP A 186 15.33 3.44 -13.47
CA TRP A 186 14.79 3.31 -12.12
C TRP A 186 14.26 1.89 -11.86
N THR A 187 14.57 1.36 -10.69
CA THR A 187 14.02 0.08 -10.25
C THR A 187 12.64 0.32 -9.63
N VAL A 188 11.59 0.04 -10.39
CA VAL A 188 10.20 0.14 -9.90
C VAL A 188 9.92 -1.01 -8.94
N ALA A 189 9.62 -0.67 -7.69
CA ALA A 189 9.37 -1.63 -6.61
C ALA A 189 7.88 -1.94 -6.45
N SER A 190 7.01 -0.94 -6.62
CA SER A 190 5.56 -1.11 -6.55
C SER A 190 4.83 -0.11 -7.45
N ILE A 191 3.64 -0.52 -7.88
CA ILE A 191 2.72 0.30 -8.67
C ILE A 191 1.34 0.10 -8.07
N LYS A 192 0.69 1.19 -7.65
CA LYS A 192 -0.64 1.12 -7.04
C LYS A 192 -1.41 2.41 -7.23
N ILE A 193 -2.73 2.31 -7.20
CA ILE A 193 -3.62 3.45 -7.01
C ILE A 193 -3.89 3.56 -5.50
N GLY A 194 -3.87 4.76 -4.96
CA GLY A 194 -4.03 4.98 -3.52
C GLY A 194 -4.44 6.40 -3.18
N TRP A 195 -4.23 6.78 -1.93
CA TRP A 195 -4.65 8.07 -1.40
C TRP A 195 -3.45 8.83 -0.86
N ARG A 196 -3.32 10.08 -1.25
CA ARG A 196 -2.33 11.01 -0.74
C ARG A 196 -3.02 12.09 0.10
N ALA A 197 -2.55 12.32 1.31
CA ALA A 197 -3.08 13.39 2.14
C ALA A 197 -2.75 14.75 1.56
N LYS A 198 -3.76 15.65 1.51
CA LYS A 198 -3.59 17.04 1.06
C LYS A 198 -3.02 17.92 2.16
N ASN A 199 -3.49 17.71 3.41
CA ASN A 199 -3.16 18.52 4.56
C ASN A 199 -2.69 17.64 5.73
N PRO A 200 -1.44 17.13 5.70
CA PRO A 200 -0.92 16.30 6.78
C PRO A 200 -0.85 17.06 8.09
N VAL A 201 -1.35 16.46 9.17
CA VAL A 201 -1.35 17.01 10.52
C VAL A 201 0.03 16.84 11.13
N LYS A 202 0.60 17.93 11.66
CA LYS A 202 1.82 17.87 12.47
C LYS A 202 1.45 17.71 13.93
N LEU A 203 2.05 16.74 14.61
CA LEU A 203 1.82 16.45 16.02
C LEU A 203 3.12 16.56 16.82
N GLU A 204 2.98 16.82 18.11
CA GLU A 204 4.06 16.66 19.07
C GLU A 204 4.41 15.17 19.26
N GLU A 205 5.66 14.87 19.65
CA GLU A 205 6.23 13.51 19.71
C GLU A 205 5.36 12.48 20.46
N ALA A 206 4.79 12.87 21.61
CA ALA A 206 3.92 11.99 22.38
C ALA A 206 2.64 11.62 21.62
N ALA A 207 1.96 12.61 21.05
CA ALA A 207 0.75 12.42 20.25
C ALA A 207 1.04 11.65 18.96
N HIS A 208 2.17 11.92 18.31
CA HIS A 208 2.63 11.19 17.14
C HIS A 208 2.82 9.70 17.48
N THR A 209 3.45 9.39 18.61
CA THR A 209 3.65 8.00 19.07
C THR A 209 2.33 7.27 19.28
N GLU A 210 1.32 7.92 19.87
CA GLU A 210 -0.02 7.33 20.05
C GLU A 210 -0.69 7.01 18.71
N VAL A 211 -0.57 7.89 17.72
CA VAL A 211 -1.11 7.65 16.37
C VAL A 211 -0.38 6.49 15.71
N VAL A 212 0.95 6.44 15.78
CA VAL A 212 1.76 5.34 15.21
C VAL A 212 1.38 3.99 15.83
N GLN A 213 1.17 3.93 17.15
CA GLN A 213 0.70 2.71 17.82
C GLN A 213 -0.70 2.28 17.33
N PHE A 214 -1.61 3.22 17.19
CA PHE A 214 -2.95 2.97 16.66
C PHE A 214 -2.89 2.43 15.22
N LEU A 215 -2.09 3.03 14.35
CA LEU A 215 -1.88 2.56 12.97
C LEU A 215 -1.26 1.16 12.92
N ALA A 216 -0.34 0.86 13.85
CA ALA A 216 0.27 -0.46 13.98
C ALA A 216 -0.74 -1.55 14.36
N GLU A 217 -1.68 -1.22 15.26
CA GLU A 217 -2.76 -2.14 15.62
C GLU A 217 -3.69 -2.43 14.43
N ILE A 218 -4.01 -1.41 13.62
CA ILE A 218 -4.80 -1.58 12.40
C ILE A 218 -4.03 -2.39 11.34
N ASP A 219 -2.74 -2.08 11.12
CA ASP A 219 -1.91 -2.80 10.14
C ASP A 219 -1.70 -4.27 10.50
N ALA A 220 -1.89 -4.61 11.77
CA ALA A 220 -1.81 -5.97 12.28
C ALA A 220 -3.02 -6.85 11.89
N ASP A 221 -4.12 -6.28 11.42
CA ASP A 221 -5.28 -7.05 10.96
C ASP A 221 -5.00 -7.68 9.59
N ASP A 222 -5.34 -8.96 9.42
CA ASP A 222 -5.02 -9.73 8.20
C ASP A 222 -5.83 -9.29 6.98
N ASP A 223 -6.95 -8.60 7.18
CA ASP A 223 -7.79 -8.07 6.10
C ASP A 223 -7.37 -6.67 5.66
N VAL A 224 -6.56 -5.96 6.45
CA VAL A 224 -6.04 -4.63 6.10
C VAL A 224 -4.89 -4.76 5.10
N GLN A 225 -5.05 -4.16 3.92
CA GLN A 225 -4.04 -4.11 2.86
C GLN A 225 -3.22 -2.82 2.92
N HIS A 226 -3.91 -1.68 2.92
CA HIS A 226 -3.28 -0.37 2.92
C HIS A 226 -3.90 0.55 3.94
N ILE A 227 -3.06 1.40 4.54
CA ILE A 227 -3.48 2.48 5.43
C ILE A 227 -2.90 3.77 4.88
N TYR A 228 -3.75 4.75 4.69
CA TYR A 228 -3.36 6.11 4.32
C TYR A 228 -3.73 7.04 5.47
N VAL A 229 -2.80 7.89 5.85
CA VAL A 229 -2.92 8.74 7.02
C VAL A 229 -2.48 10.15 6.69
N ALA A 230 -3.24 11.13 7.14
CA ALA A 230 -2.88 12.52 7.03
C ALA A 230 -2.00 12.95 8.22
N LEU A 231 -0.84 12.33 8.37
CA LEU A 231 0.14 12.60 9.42
C LEU A 231 1.46 13.02 8.78
N GLN A 232 2.04 14.11 9.28
CA GLN A 232 3.38 14.54 8.90
C GLN A 232 4.40 13.68 9.65
N GLY A 233 5.36 13.10 8.93
CA GLY A 233 6.46 12.33 9.51
C GLY A 233 7.53 13.23 10.12
#